data_61f0845d210890a5aa8df49f12708269
#
_entry.id   61f0845d210890a5aa8df49f12708269
#
_cell.length_a   1.000
_cell.length_b   1.000
_cell.length_c   1.000
_cell.angle_alpha   90.00
_cell.angle_beta   90.00
_cell.angle_gamma   90.00
#
_symmetry.space_group_name_H-M   'P 1'
#
loop_
_entity.id
_entity.type
_entity.pdbx_description
1 polymer ?
#
loop_
_entity_poly.entity_id
_entity_poly.type
_entity_poly.pdbx_seq_one_letter_code
_entity_poly.pdbx_strand_id
1 'polypeptide(L)'
;MKKAAIRWLIIASAIIAYSACASAQDVDIGKGEYLSGCAACHGVDAKGNGPVGKELKAHPADLTALAKKNNGVFPFNHVYQIIDGRNVVSSHGTREMPIWGYRFTPPHYNLKYADDYVLSPPASSEAAVRGRILAVIDYLNRIQEK
;
A
#
# COMPACT_ATOMS: atom_id res chain seq x y z
N MET A 1 32.75 48.44 5.23
CA MET A 1 32.91 47.28 4.33
C MET A 1 32.90 45.95 5.09
N LYS A 2 33.54 45.75 6.25
CA LYS A 2 33.54 44.47 7.01
C LYS A 2 32.15 44.03 7.52
N LYS A 3 31.29 44.94 7.93
CA LYS A 3 29.92 44.62 8.44
C LYS A 3 28.97 44.09 7.36
N ALA A 4 29.12 44.52 6.11
CA ALA A 4 28.30 44.04 4.99
C ALA A 4 28.67 42.58 4.59
N ALA A 5 29.96 42.25 4.58
CA ALA A 5 30.42 40.89 4.26
C ALA A 5 29.93 39.84 5.26
N ILE A 6 29.91 40.18 6.56
CA ILE A 6 29.43 39.29 7.61
C ILE A 6 27.94 39.02 7.46
N ARG A 7 27.12 40.00 7.09
CA ARG A 7 25.68 39.83 6.85
C ARG A 7 25.38 38.91 5.67
N TRP A 8 26.15 38.97 4.60
CA TRP A 8 26.02 38.07 3.45
C TRP A 8 26.39 36.62 3.78
N LEU A 9 27.44 36.41 4.61
CA LEU A 9 27.83 35.07 5.04
C LEU A 9 26.77 34.40 5.94
N ILE A 10 26.11 35.17 6.81
CA ILE A 10 25.01 34.62 7.66
C ILE A 10 23.78 34.24 6.83
N ILE A 11 23.44 35.04 5.82
CA ILE A 11 22.29 34.75 4.94
C ILE A 11 22.58 33.53 4.07
N ALA A 12 23.81 33.39 3.56
CA ALA A 12 24.19 32.23 2.75
C ALA A 12 24.18 30.92 3.57
N SER A 13 24.64 30.95 4.82
CA SER A 13 24.60 29.76 5.69
C SER A 13 23.16 29.36 6.11
N ALA A 14 22.25 30.31 6.27
CA ALA A 14 20.84 30.04 6.56
C ALA A 14 20.12 29.37 5.38
N ILE A 15 20.44 29.72 4.14
CA ILE A 15 19.85 29.11 2.94
C ILE A 15 20.30 27.66 2.77
N ILE A 16 21.58 27.35 3.05
CA ILE A 16 22.12 25.98 2.96
C ILE A 16 21.49 25.07 4.02
N ALA A 17 21.23 25.58 5.23
CA ALA A 17 20.58 24.80 6.29
C ALA A 17 19.12 24.45 5.97
N TYR A 18 18.42 25.30 5.22
CA TYR A 18 17.01 25.04 4.83
C TYR A 18 16.87 23.96 3.76
N SER A 19 17.90 23.74 2.94
CA SER A 19 17.88 22.72 1.87
C SER A 19 18.08 21.29 2.37
N ALA A 20 18.55 21.09 3.59
CA ALA A 20 18.83 19.77 4.17
C ALA A 20 17.61 19.06 4.77
N CYS A 21 16.47 19.76 4.94
CA CYS A 21 15.26 19.21 5.57
C CYS A 21 14.26 18.54 4.60
N ALA A 22 14.54 18.45 3.30
CA ALA A 22 13.57 18.01 2.29
C ALA A 22 13.74 16.55 1.84
N SER A 23 14.42 15.71 2.60
CA SER A 23 14.40 14.25 2.37
C SER A 23 13.30 13.61 3.22
N ALA A 24 12.03 13.93 2.95
CA ALA A 24 10.94 13.07 3.32
C ALA A 24 11.15 11.76 2.53
N GLN A 25 11.55 10.70 3.20
CA GLN A 25 11.54 9.38 2.58
C GLN A 25 10.10 9.09 2.19
N ASP A 26 9.86 8.99 0.90
CA ASP A 26 8.56 8.61 0.37
C ASP A 26 8.28 7.16 0.79
N VAL A 27 7.53 7.00 1.87
CA VAL A 27 7.17 5.69 2.41
C VAL A 27 6.11 5.10 1.48
N ASP A 28 6.49 4.13 0.66
CA ASP A 28 5.56 3.40 -0.19
C ASP A 28 4.66 2.49 0.66
N ILE A 29 3.55 3.05 1.13
CA ILE A 29 2.56 2.37 1.96
C ILE A 29 2.03 1.13 1.23
N GLY A 30 1.73 1.23 -0.05
CA GLY A 30 1.20 0.14 -0.86
C GLY A 30 2.16 -1.05 -0.96
N LYS A 31 3.44 -0.78 -1.16
CA LYS A 31 4.49 -1.80 -1.14
C LYS A 31 4.63 -2.43 0.25
N GLY A 32 4.58 -1.62 1.31
CA GLY A 32 4.64 -2.11 2.69
C GLY A 32 3.49 -3.06 3.02
N GLU A 33 2.27 -2.69 2.69
CA GLU A 33 1.07 -3.53 2.86
C GLU A 33 1.16 -4.82 2.02
N TYR A 34 1.62 -4.71 0.77
CA TYR A 34 1.84 -5.86 -0.10
C TYR A 34 2.83 -6.85 0.51
N LEU A 35 3.99 -6.38 0.94
CA LEU A 35 5.04 -7.23 1.51
C LEU A 35 4.57 -7.92 2.80
N SER A 36 3.79 -7.22 3.63
CA SER A 36 3.30 -7.78 4.90
C SER A 36 2.16 -8.77 4.75
N GLY A 37 1.32 -8.63 3.72
CA GLY A 37 0.09 -9.37 3.58
C GLY A 37 0.04 -10.33 2.39
N CYS A 38 0.65 -9.98 1.28
CA CYS A 38 0.45 -10.67 0.00
C CYS A 38 1.66 -11.49 -0.44
N ALA A 39 2.88 -11.02 -0.11
CA ALA A 39 4.12 -11.58 -0.63
C ALA A 39 4.37 -13.03 -0.19
N ALA A 40 3.82 -13.48 0.95
CA ALA A 40 3.94 -14.85 1.40
C ALA A 40 3.41 -15.87 0.36
N CYS A 41 2.35 -15.51 -0.35
CA CYS A 41 1.76 -16.33 -1.41
C CYS A 41 2.19 -15.86 -2.81
N HIS A 42 2.09 -14.55 -3.08
CA HIS A 42 2.35 -14.01 -4.41
C HIS A 42 3.81 -13.74 -4.74
N GLY A 43 4.73 -13.89 -3.76
CA GLY A 43 6.16 -13.60 -3.92
C GLY A 43 6.47 -12.11 -3.74
N VAL A 44 7.73 -11.81 -3.42
CA VAL A 44 8.21 -10.41 -3.28
C VAL A 44 8.23 -9.66 -4.62
N ASP A 45 8.31 -10.40 -5.71
CA ASP A 45 8.26 -9.94 -7.09
C ASP A 45 6.85 -9.96 -7.71
N ALA A 46 5.85 -10.38 -6.94
CA ALA A 46 4.44 -10.49 -7.31
C ALA A 46 4.14 -11.51 -8.44
N LYS A 47 5.03 -12.47 -8.69
CA LYS A 47 4.90 -13.47 -9.78
C LYS A 47 4.24 -14.79 -9.36
N GLY A 48 3.63 -14.85 -8.17
CA GLY A 48 2.92 -16.05 -7.70
C GLY A 48 3.83 -17.13 -7.11
N ASN A 49 5.11 -16.83 -6.86
CA ASN A 49 6.14 -17.78 -6.46
C ASN A 49 6.47 -17.74 -4.96
N GLY A 50 5.61 -17.15 -4.14
CA GLY A 50 5.81 -17.06 -2.69
C GLY A 50 5.88 -18.44 -2.00
N PRO A 51 6.60 -18.53 -0.88
CA PRO A 51 6.83 -19.81 -0.20
C PRO A 51 5.53 -20.51 0.21
N VAL A 52 4.53 -19.77 0.70
CA VAL A 52 3.21 -20.33 1.05
C VAL A 52 2.42 -20.68 -0.22
N GLY A 53 2.54 -19.89 -1.27
CA GLY A 53 1.82 -20.10 -2.53
C GLY A 53 2.16 -21.43 -3.20
N LYS A 54 3.38 -21.95 -3.01
CA LYS A 54 3.81 -23.24 -3.56
C LYS A 54 3.11 -24.43 -2.92
N GLU A 55 2.63 -24.29 -1.70
CA GLU A 55 1.93 -25.33 -0.95
C GLU A 55 0.41 -25.33 -1.22
N LEU A 56 -0.10 -24.32 -1.93
CA LEU A 56 -1.52 -24.22 -2.24
C LEU A 56 -1.88 -25.10 -3.45
N LYS A 57 -3.08 -25.70 -3.42
CA LYS A 57 -3.61 -26.47 -4.56
C LYS A 57 -3.75 -25.65 -5.83
N ALA A 58 -4.16 -24.38 -5.68
CA ALA A 58 -4.21 -23.41 -6.76
C ALA A 58 -3.03 -22.45 -6.63
N HIS A 59 -2.19 -22.37 -7.67
CA HIS A 59 -1.08 -21.44 -7.67
C HIS A 59 -1.57 -20.00 -7.67
N PRO A 60 -1.00 -19.13 -6.80
CA PRO A 60 -1.30 -17.72 -6.81
C PRO A 60 -1.03 -17.09 -8.17
N ALA A 61 -1.89 -16.18 -8.58
CA ALA A 61 -1.73 -15.49 -9.86
C ALA A 61 -0.46 -14.64 -9.88
N ASP A 62 0.17 -14.54 -11.07
CA ASP A 62 1.14 -13.50 -11.39
C ASP A 62 0.41 -12.15 -11.46
N LEU A 63 0.66 -11.30 -10.45
CA LEU A 63 0.02 -9.99 -10.31
C LEU A 63 0.68 -8.93 -11.18
N THR A 64 1.85 -9.18 -11.76
CA THR A 64 2.51 -8.25 -12.69
C THR A 64 1.91 -8.29 -14.10
N ALA A 65 1.19 -9.36 -14.43
CA ALA A 65 0.61 -9.59 -15.73
C ALA A 65 -0.89 -9.28 -15.83
N LEU A 66 -1.50 -8.63 -14.82
CA LEU A 66 -2.94 -8.38 -14.80
C LEU A 66 -3.41 -7.47 -15.95
N ALA A 67 -2.69 -6.38 -16.20
CA ALA A 67 -3.02 -5.49 -17.31
C ALA A 67 -2.87 -6.21 -18.65
N LYS A 68 -1.79 -6.95 -18.84
CA LYS A 68 -1.53 -7.72 -20.06
C LYS A 68 -2.65 -8.74 -20.36
N LYS A 69 -3.15 -9.42 -19.33
CA LYS A 69 -4.25 -10.38 -19.43
C LYS A 69 -5.63 -9.71 -19.63
N ASN A 70 -5.70 -8.40 -19.48
CA ASN A 70 -6.91 -7.59 -19.60
C ASN A 70 -6.77 -6.50 -20.68
N ASN A 71 -6.24 -6.87 -21.86
CA ASN A 71 -6.11 -6.01 -23.03
C ASN A 71 -5.33 -4.70 -22.77
N GLY A 72 -4.30 -4.75 -21.91
CA GLY A 72 -3.47 -3.60 -21.56
C GLY A 72 -4.06 -2.68 -20.48
N VAL A 73 -5.24 -2.99 -19.96
CA VAL A 73 -5.90 -2.16 -18.93
C VAL A 73 -5.82 -2.87 -17.58
N PHE A 74 -5.29 -2.20 -16.57
CA PHE A 74 -5.26 -2.75 -15.21
C PHE A 74 -6.70 -2.90 -14.66
N PRO A 75 -7.10 -4.11 -14.23
CA PRO A 75 -8.50 -4.39 -13.85
C PRO A 75 -8.80 -3.94 -12.41
N PHE A 76 -8.74 -2.64 -12.14
CA PHE A 76 -8.83 -2.02 -10.83
C PHE A 76 -10.00 -2.54 -9.97
N ASN A 77 -11.23 -2.46 -10.50
CA ASN A 77 -12.42 -2.85 -9.75
C ASN A 77 -12.42 -4.34 -9.41
N HIS A 78 -11.93 -5.18 -10.32
CA HIS A 78 -11.83 -6.62 -10.09
C HIS A 78 -10.84 -6.93 -8.97
N VAL A 79 -9.65 -6.33 -9.01
CA VAL A 79 -8.63 -6.48 -7.96
C VAL A 79 -9.15 -5.99 -6.61
N TYR A 80 -9.85 -4.83 -6.60
CA TYR A 80 -10.47 -4.32 -5.39
C TYR A 80 -11.44 -5.33 -4.76
N GLN A 81 -12.36 -5.88 -5.54
CA GLN A 81 -13.36 -6.83 -5.07
C GLN A 81 -12.74 -8.11 -4.49
N ILE A 82 -11.63 -8.56 -5.09
CA ILE A 82 -10.90 -9.73 -4.60
C ILE A 82 -10.25 -9.46 -3.25
N ILE A 83 -9.52 -8.34 -3.13
CA ILE A 83 -8.82 -7.99 -1.88
C ILE A 83 -9.82 -7.69 -0.77
N ASP A 84 -10.87 -6.94 -1.05
CA ASP A 84 -11.92 -6.60 -0.09
C ASP A 84 -12.69 -7.84 0.38
N GLY A 85 -12.89 -8.82 -0.51
CA GLY A 85 -13.52 -10.10 -0.21
C GLY A 85 -15.01 -10.04 0.14
N ARG A 86 -15.64 -8.87 0.03
CA ARG A 86 -17.08 -8.70 0.29
C ARG A 86 -17.93 -9.26 -0.84
N ASN A 87 -17.41 -9.27 -2.05
CA ASN A 87 -18.06 -9.89 -3.20
C ASN A 87 -17.42 -11.24 -3.50
N VAL A 88 -18.25 -12.29 -3.58
CA VAL A 88 -17.81 -13.62 -3.99
C VAL A 88 -17.57 -13.59 -5.50
N VAL A 89 -16.32 -13.54 -5.90
CA VAL A 89 -15.95 -13.65 -7.33
C VAL A 89 -15.77 -15.13 -7.63
N SER A 90 -16.76 -15.74 -8.28
CA SER A 90 -16.81 -17.17 -8.59
C SER A 90 -15.64 -17.67 -9.46
N SER A 91 -14.96 -16.79 -10.17
CA SER A 91 -13.82 -17.11 -11.04
C SER A 91 -12.51 -17.38 -10.28
N HIS A 92 -12.47 -17.21 -8.96
CA HIS A 92 -11.27 -17.43 -8.15
C HIS A 92 -11.20 -18.80 -7.45
N GLY A 93 -12.12 -19.72 -7.78
CA GLY A 93 -12.12 -21.06 -7.22
C GLY A 93 -12.47 -21.08 -5.72
N THR A 94 -11.88 -22.02 -4.99
CA THR A 94 -12.00 -22.10 -3.53
C THR A 94 -11.37 -20.87 -2.89
N ARG A 95 -11.95 -20.36 -1.79
CA ARG A 95 -11.47 -19.19 -1.02
C ARG A 95 -10.11 -19.46 -0.33
N GLU A 96 -9.09 -19.77 -1.10
CA GLU A 96 -7.73 -20.00 -0.55
C GLU A 96 -7.04 -18.66 -0.28
N MET A 97 -7.40 -17.58 -1.02
CA MET A 97 -6.93 -16.24 -0.73
C MET A 97 -7.73 -15.65 0.43
N PRO A 98 -7.06 -15.16 1.50
CA PRO A 98 -7.73 -14.54 2.63
C PRO A 98 -8.56 -13.32 2.24
N ILE A 99 -9.63 -13.07 3.00
CA ILE A 99 -10.41 -11.83 2.90
C ILE A 99 -9.68 -10.73 3.67
N TRP A 100 -9.06 -9.82 2.95
CA TRP A 100 -8.18 -8.80 3.53
C TRP A 100 -8.93 -7.65 4.19
N GLY A 101 -10.19 -7.41 3.80
CA GLY A 101 -11.03 -6.39 4.44
C GLY A 101 -11.06 -6.54 5.96
N TYR A 102 -11.20 -7.77 6.47
CA TYR A 102 -11.16 -8.05 7.92
C TYR A 102 -9.76 -7.92 8.52
N ARG A 103 -8.70 -8.26 7.79
CA ARG A 103 -7.32 -8.17 8.27
C ARG A 103 -6.87 -6.72 8.44
N PHE A 104 -7.36 -5.81 7.62
CA PHE A 104 -7.09 -4.39 7.75
C PHE A 104 -7.92 -3.72 8.85
N THR A 105 -8.89 -4.45 9.42
CA THR A 105 -9.63 -3.98 10.59
C THR A 105 -8.87 -4.39 11.84
N PRO A 106 -8.31 -3.48 12.64
CA PRO A 106 -7.68 -3.84 13.90
C PRO A 106 -8.68 -4.47 14.85
N PRO A 107 -8.24 -5.38 15.74
CA PRO A 107 -9.09 -5.87 16.82
C PRO A 107 -9.62 -4.67 17.61
N HIS A 108 -10.89 -4.74 17.98
CA HIS A 108 -11.64 -3.68 18.68
C HIS A 108 -10.82 -3.06 19.82
N TYR A 109 -10.21 -1.89 19.58
CA TYR A 109 -9.76 -1.07 20.68
C TYR A 109 -11.00 -0.45 21.34
N ASN A 110 -11.14 -0.69 22.65
CA ASN A 110 -12.11 0.02 23.47
C ASN A 110 -11.92 1.54 23.27
N LEU A 111 -12.85 2.15 22.57
CA LEU A 111 -12.91 3.60 22.34
C LEU A 111 -13.20 4.31 23.65
N LYS A 112 -12.19 4.51 24.48
CA LYS A 112 -12.30 5.27 25.73
C LYS A 112 -12.11 6.77 25.50
N TYR A 113 -11.76 7.20 24.30
CA TYR A 113 -11.48 8.60 23.96
C TYR A 113 -12.15 8.95 22.62
N ALA A 114 -13.44 9.31 22.71
CA ALA A 114 -14.24 9.73 21.55
C ALA A 114 -13.77 11.07 20.93
N ASP A 115 -12.96 11.84 21.64
CA ASP A 115 -12.53 13.19 21.21
C ASP A 115 -11.41 13.18 20.18
N ASP A 116 -10.71 12.04 19.99
CA ASP A 116 -9.66 11.88 18.97
C ASP A 116 -10.22 11.56 17.56
N TYR A 117 -11.52 11.43 17.43
CA TYR A 117 -12.21 11.01 16.21
C TYR A 117 -12.16 12.02 15.06
N VAL A 118 -11.93 13.29 15.37
CA VAL A 118 -12.08 14.38 14.38
C VAL A 118 -10.84 14.57 13.51
N LEU A 119 -9.65 14.18 14.00
CA LEU A 119 -8.38 14.44 13.31
C LEU A 119 -7.67 13.19 12.76
N SER A 120 -8.05 12.01 13.24
CA SER A 120 -7.49 10.74 12.72
C SER A 120 -8.56 9.67 12.83
N PRO A 121 -9.20 9.28 11.72
CA PRO A 121 -10.13 8.16 11.74
C PRO A 121 -9.41 6.95 12.33
N PRO A 122 -10.03 6.17 13.24
CA PRO A 122 -9.40 5.00 13.82
C PRO A 122 -8.96 4.06 12.71
N ALA A 123 -7.82 3.41 12.89
CA ALA A 123 -7.25 2.47 11.93
C ALA A 123 -8.23 1.34 11.54
N SER A 124 -9.31 1.16 12.29
CA SER A 124 -10.44 0.26 12.07
C SER A 124 -11.59 0.86 11.28
N SER A 125 -11.55 2.16 10.95
CA SER A 125 -12.63 2.77 10.18
C SER A 125 -12.67 2.17 8.77
N GLU A 126 -13.87 2.11 8.21
CA GLU A 126 -14.08 1.72 6.80
C GLU A 126 -13.18 2.52 5.85
N ALA A 127 -13.00 3.82 6.12
CA ALA A 127 -12.13 4.68 5.33
C ALA A 127 -10.66 4.25 5.41
N ALA A 128 -10.17 3.87 6.58
CA ALA A 128 -8.80 3.39 6.74
C ALA A 128 -8.58 2.05 6.04
N VAL A 129 -9.51 1.10 6.19
CA VAL A 129 -9.46 -0.20 5.47
C VAL A 129 -9.43 0.02 3.97
N ARG A 130 -10.32 0.85 3.43
CA ARG A 130 -10.34 1.20 2.00
C ARG A 130 -9.05 1.87 1.56
N GLY A 131 -8.51 2.79 2.34
CA GLY A 131 -7.25 3.46 2.05
C GLY A 131 -6.09 2.47 1.90
N ARG A 132 -5.98 1.47 2.78
CA ARG A 132 -4.95 0.43 2.71
C ARG A 132 -5.13 -0.46 1.47
N ILE A 133 -6.36 -0.88 1.17
CA ILE A 133 -6.66 -1.65 -0.06
C ILE A 133 -6.26 -0.83 -1.30
N LEU A 134 -6.64 0.45 -1.36
CA LEU A 134 -6.31 1.33 -2.48
C LEU A 134 -4.79 1.52 -2.63
N ALA A 135 -4.05 1.63 -1.53
CA ALA A 135 -2.59 1.72 -1.57
C ALA A 135 -1.95 0.45 -2.16
N VAL A 136 -2.42 -0.74 -1.78
CA VAL A 136 -1.97 -2.01 -2.40
C VAL A 136 -2.29 -2.03 -3.88
N ILE A 137 -3.49 -1.62 -4.28
CA ILE A 137 -3.90 -1.61 -5.69
C ILE A 137 -3.05 -0.65 -6.50
N ASP A 138 -2.75 0.54 -5.97
CA ASP A 138 -1.84 1.50 -6.61
C ASP A 138 -0.45 0.88 -6.82
N TYR A 139 0.11 0.24 -5.79
CA TYR A 139 1.38 -0.49 -5.90
C TYR A 139 1.31 -1.55 -7.01
N LEU A 140 0.27 -2.39 -7.03
CA LEU A 140 0.10 -3.43 -8.06
C LEU A 140 -0.01 -2.83 -9.47
N ASN A 141 -0.71 -1.71 -9.63
CA ASN A 141 -0.82 -1.02 -10.91
C ASN A 141 0.53 -0.49 -11.41
N ARG A 142 1.38 -0.01 -10.51
CA ARG A 142 2.72 0.50 -10.86
C ARG A 142 3.70 -0.57 -11.30
N ILE A 143 3.55 -1.81 -10.84
CA ILE A 143 4.45 -2.93 -11.15
C ILE A 143 3.99 -3.79 -12.33
N GLN A 144 2.98 -3.35 -13.10
CA GLN A 144 2.52 -4.10 -14.27
C GLN A 144 3.62 -4.20 -15.35
N GLU A 145 3.75 -5.40 -15.95
CA GLU A 145 4.55 -5.60 -17.14
C GLU A 145 3.99 -4.75 -18.30
N LYS A 146 4.91 -4.11 -19.04
CA LYS A 146 4.58 -3.31 -20.24
C LYS A 146 4.40 -4.19 -21.46
#